data_4fba32bc755c5d9b6d4ecf3606ac5928
#
_entry.id   4fba32bc755c5d9b6d4ecf3606ac5928
#
_cell.length_a   1.000
_cell.length_b   1.000
_cell.length_c   1.000
_cell.angle_alpha   90.00
_cell.angle_beta   90.00
_cell.angle_gamma   90.00
#
_symmetry.space_group_name_H-M   'P 1'
#
loop_
_entity.id
_entity.type
_entity.pdbx_description
1 polymer ?
#
loop_
_entity_poly.entity_id
_entity_poly.type
_entity_poly.pdbx_seq_one_letter_code
_entity_poly.pdbx_strand_id
1 'polypeptide(L)'
;MAVYELDGVAPQVDPAAWIADSAEVMGNVHLGPDASVWFGCVLRGDTERMTIGEGSNIQDLSVLHADVGQPLTVGRHVTVGHKVMLHGCTIGDESLIGIGAVVLNGARIGKNCLVGAGALVTEGKQFPDGSMIVGAPARVVRQLTPEQIEGLRQSARHYIDNARRFRAGLKRLA
;
A
#
# COMPACT_ATOMS: atom_id res chain seq x y z
N MET A 1 10.50 -14.30 -6.36
CA MET A 1 10.27 -13.33 -5.27
C MET A 1 11.49 -13.31 -4.38
N ALA A 2 11.89 -12.14 -3.97
CA ALA A 2 13.00 -11.96 -3.04
C ALA A 2 12.42 -11.56 -1.66
N VAL A 3 12.35 -12.54 -0.75
CA VAL A 3 11.93 -12.35 0.64
C VAL A 3 13.13 -12.64 1.52
N TYR A 4 13.52 -11.65 2.34
CA TYR A 4 14.75 -11.71 3.11
C TYR A 4 14.48 -11.61 4.61
N GLU A 5 15.15 -12.46 5.37
CA GLU A 5 15.34 -12.24 6.80
C GLU A 5 16.46 -11.20 7.01
N LEU A 6 16.28 -10.31 7.96
CA LEU A 6 17.29 -9.36 8.41
C LEU A 6 17.43 -9.45 9.92
N ASP A 7 18.64 -9.71 10.41
CA ASP A 7 18.98 -9.81 11.85
C ASP A 7 18.05 -10.76 12.63
N GLY A 8 17.66 -11.89 12.03
CA GLY A 8 16.77 -12.89 12.63
C GLY A 8 15.27 -12.54 12.53
N VAL A 9 14.91 -11.44 11.86
CA VAL A 9 13.52 -11.05 11.62
C VAL A 9 13.14 -11.31 10.18
N ALA A 10 12.23 -12.26 9.95
CA ALA A 10 11.70 -12.59 8.63
C ALA A 10 10.30 -12.00 8.42
N PRO A 11 9.94 -11.62 7.17
CA PRO A 11 8.60 -11.23 6.84
C PRO A 11 7.56 -12.30 7.16
N GLN A 12 6.43 -11.90 7.73
CA GLN A 12 5.29 -12.75 7.97
C GLN A 12 4.30 -12.59 6.81
N VAL A 13 4.27 -13.58 5.93
CA VAL A 13 3.48 -13.56 4.70
C VAL A 13 2.36 -14.59 4.82
N ASP A 14 1.09 -14.14 4.75
CA ASP A 14 -0.04 -15.04 4.72
C ASP A 14 0.03 -15.95 3.47
N PRO A 15 -0.31 -17.24 3.57
CA PRO A 15 -0.28 -18.18 2.42
C PRO A 15 -1.15 -17.73 1.24
N ALA A 16 -2.20 -16.94 1.47
CA ALA A 16 -3.03 -16.38 0.41
C ALA A 16 -2.45 -15.09 -0.21
N ALA A 17 -1.46 -14.45 0.41
CA ALA A 17 -0.82 -13.26 -0.16
C ALA A 17 0.05 -13.61 -1.38
N TRP A 18 0.18 -12.69 -2.34
CA TRP A 18 1.00 -12.86 -3.55
C TRP A 18 2.08 -11.79 -3.66
N ILE A 19 3.30 -12.22 -3.98
CA ILE A 19 4.45 -11.33 -4.19
C ILE A 19 5.02 -11.63 -5.58
N ALA A 20 5.17 -10.60 -6.42
CA ALA A 20 5.80 -10.71 -7.74
C ALA A 20 7.29 -11.09 -7.63
N ASP A 21 7.82 -11.77 -8.65
CA ASP A 21 9.20 -12.30 -8.64
C ASP A 21 10.27 -11.20 -8.47
N SER A 22 10.03 -10.01 -8.99
CA SER A 22 10.94 -8.86 -8.92
C SER A 22 10.66 -7.91 -7.75
N ALA A 23 9.69 -8.21 -6.89
CA ALA A 23 9.47 -7.44 -5.67
C ALA A 23 10.41 -7.94 -4.55
N GLU A 24 10.86 -7.01 -3.72
CA GLU A 24 11.76 -7.27 -2.59
C GLU A 24 11.06 -6.93 -1.28
N VAL A 25 10.97 -7.93 -0.37
CA VAL A 25 10.30 -7.78 0.93
C VAL A 25 11.26 -8.27 2.01
N MET A 26 11.60 -7.42 2.98
CA MET A 26 12.63 -7.75 3.95
C MET A 26 12.30 -7.27 5.36
N GLY A 27 12.73 -8.05 6.36
CA GLY A 27 12.65 -7.69 7.78
C GLY A 27 11.23 -7.74 8.34
N ASN A 28 10.86 -6.78 9.19
CA ASN A 28 9.60 -6.75 9.95
C ASN A 28 8.41 -6.30 9.08
N VAL A 29 8.04 -7.09 8.09
CA VAL A 29 6.92 -6.85 7.18
C VAL A 29 5.85 -7.92 7.39
N HIS A 30 4.58 -7.50 7.53
CA HIS A 30 3.44 -8.40 7.68
C HIS A 30 2.47 -8.19 6.51
N LEU A 31 2.24 -9.23 5.74
CA LEU A 31 1.26 -9.26 4.65
C LEU A 31 0.06 -10.11 5.04
N GLY A 32 -1.12 -9.50 5.08
CA GLY A 32 -2.38 -10.18 5.37
C GLY A 32 -2.92 -11.04 4.22
N PRO A 33 -4.02 -11.79 4.45
CA PRO A 33 -4.64 -12.62 3.43
C PRO A 33 -4.98 -11.84 2.17
N ASP A 34 -4.81 -12.45 1.00
CA ASP A 34 -5.08 -11.84 -0.31
C ASP A 34 -4.38 -10.49 -0.57
N ALA A 35 -3.42 -10.08 0.28
CA ALA A 35 -2.57 -8.94 -0.02
C ALA A 35 -1.66 -9.22 -1.22
N SER A 36 -1.34 -8.20 -2.01
CA SER A 36 -0.48 -8.38 -3.19
C SER A 36 0.58 -7.29 -3.31
N VAL A 37 1.82 -7.73 -3.64
CA VAL A 37 2.98 -6.86 -3.87
C VAL A 37 3.47 -7.09 -5.29
N TRP A 38 3.39 -6.04 -6.11
CA TRP A 38 3.59 -6.11 -7.55
C TRP A 38 5.04 -5.84 -7.94
N PHE A 39 5.31 -5.86 -9.25
CA PHE A 39 6.67 -5.90 -9.79
C PHE A 39 7.52 -4.69 -9.41
N GLY A 40 8.76 -4.95 -9.01
CA GLY A 40 9.73 -3.92 -8.65
C GLY A 40 9.43 -3.13 -7.39
N CYS A 41 8.45 -3.56 -6.58
CA CYS A 41 8.20 -2.97 -5.27
C CYS A 41 9.33 -3.32 -4.28
N VAL A 42 9.61 -2.37 -3.36
CA VAL A 42 10.52 -2.58 -2.24
C VAL A 42 9.78 -2.29 -0.93
N LEU A 43 9.66 -3.30 -0.07
CA LEU A 43 9.12 -3.18 1.28
C LEU A 43 10.25 -3.46 2.28
N ARG A 44 10.83 -2.41 2.85
CA ARG A 44 12.01 -2.51 3.71
C ARG A 44 11.66 -2.25 5.18
N GLY A 45 11.44 -3.35 5.92
CA GLY A 45 11.10 -3.36 7.35
C GLY A 45 12.33 -3.55 8.26
N ASP A 46 13.39 -2.78 8.01
CA ASP A 46 14.65 -2.85 8.76
C ASP A 46 14.64 -1.99 10.04
N THR A 47 13.73 -1.06 10.16
CA THR A 47 13.69 -0.10 11.28
C THR A 47 12.45 -0.26 12.14
N GLU A 48 11.27 -0.28 11.51
CA GLU A 48 9.97 -0.40 12.19
C GLU A 48 9.06 -1.40 11.48
N ARG A 49 8.01 -1.82 12.19
CA ARG A 49 7.01 -2.73 11.65
C ARG A 49 6.24 -2.10 10.50
N MET A 50 6.09 -2.84 9.42
CA MET A 50 5.16 -2.55 8.33
C MET A 50 4.05 -3.58 8.28
N THR A 51 2.81 -3.13 8.19
CA THR A 51 1.62 -4.00 8.09
C THR A 51 0.82 -3.66 6.85
N ILE A 52 0.58 -4.65 5.99
CA ILE A 52 -0.28 -4.54 4.82
C ILE A 52 -1.50 -5.42 5.08
N GLY A 53 -2.66 -4.79 5.21
CA GLY A 53 -3.91 -5.47 5.55
C GLY A 53 -4.45 -6.34 4.43
N GLU A 54 -5.43 -7.17 4.81
CA GLU A 54 -6.17 -8.09 3.95
C GLU A 54 -6.64 -7.42 2.65
N GLY A 55 -6.45 -8.09 1.51
CA GLY A 55 -6.95 -7.66 0.20
C GLY A 55 -6.34 -6.37 -0.34
N SER A 56 -5.31 -5.83 0.31
CA SER A 56 -4.64 -4.61 -0.14
C SER A 56 -3.57 -4.92 -1.19
N ASN A 57 -3.36 -3.97 -2.11
CA ASN A 57 -2.40 -4.14 -3.18
C ASN A 57 -1.38 -3.00 -3.22
N ILE A 58 -0.10 -3.36 -3.37
CA ILE A 58 1.02 -2.44 -3.53
C ILE A 58 1.50 -2.57 -4.96
N GLN A 59 1.14 -1.60 -5.80
CA GLN A 59 1.37 -1.68 -7.25
C GLN A 59 2.80 -1.34 -7.63
N ASP A 60 3.15 -1.69 -8.84
CA ASP A 60 4.50 -1.74 -9.39
C ASP A 60 5.35 -0.52 -9.07
N LEU A 61 6.63 -0.78 -8.75
CA LEU A 61 7.66 0.22 -8.47
C LEU A 61 7.39 1.10 -7.24
N SER A 62 6.49 0.70 -6.35
CA SER A 62 6.24 1.41 -5.09
C SER A 62 7.28 1.06 -4.04
N VAL A 63 7.61 2.03 -3.18
CA VAL A 63 8.58 1.87 -2.11
C VAL A 63 7.92 2.17 -0.78
N LEU A 64 8.03 1.24 0.16
CA LEU A 64 7.50 1.35 1.52
C LEU A 64 8.65 1.22 2.52
N HIS A 65 8.74 2.20 3.42
CA HIS A 65 9.74 2.22 4.49
C HIS A 65 9.19 2.91 5.74
N ALA A 66 9.91 2.84 6.84
CA ALA A 66 9.52 3.45 8.11
C ALA A 66 10.75 3.85 8.92
N ASP A 67 10.67 4.97 9.63
CA ASP A 67 11.69 5.39 10.60
C ASP A 67 11.35 4.89 12.01
N VAL A 68 12.33 4.92 12.91
CA VAL A 68 12.17 4.54 14.31
C VAL A 68 11.00 5.29 14.96
N GLY A 69 10.07 4.55 15.58
CA GLY A 69 8.87 5.09 16.21
C GLY A 69 7.77 5.55 15.24
N GLN A 70 7.92 5.29 13.95
CA GLN A 70 6.96 5.65 12.91
C GLN A 70 6.54 4.39 12.10
N PRO A 71 5.78 3.45 12.69
CA PRO A 71 5.36 2.25 11.98
C PRO A 71 4.50 2.59 10.76
N LEU A 72 4.59 1.77 9.72
CA LEU A 72 3.77 1.92 8.52
C LEU A 72 2.58 0.94 8.56
N THR A 73 1.39 1.48 8.38
CA THR A 73 0.17 0.65 8.32
C THR A 73 -0.65 0.98 7.08
N VAL A 74 -0.85 -0.02 6.24
CA VAL A 74 -1.86 -0.02 5.18
C VAL A 74 -3.02 -0.88 5.65
N GLY A 75 -4.22 -0.31 5.73
CA GLY A 75 -5.44 -0.97 6.17
C GLY A 75 -5.87 -2.10 5.22
N ARG A 76 -7.12 -2.54 5.34
CA ARG A 76 -7.69 -3.60 4.50
C ARG A 76 -8.28 -3.03 3.21
N HIS A 77 -8.20 -3.81 2.14
CA HIS A 77 -8.76 -3.45 0.83
C HIS A 77 -8.29 -2.07 0.32
N VAL A 78 -7.04 -1.72 0.60
CA VAL A 78 -6.43 -0.48 0.13
C VAL A 78 -5.75 -0.72 -1.22
N THR A 79 -5.94 0.21 -2.14
CA THR A 79 -5.19 0.26 -3.39
C THR A 79 -4.06 1.29 -3.28
N VAL A 80 -2.81 0.83 -3.34
CA VAL A 80 -1.63 1.70 -3.46
C VAL A 80 -1.17 1.66 -4.90
N GLY A 81 -1.35 2.77 -5.61
CA GLY A 81 -1.05 2.90 -7.05
C GLY A 81 0.43 2.77 -7.37
N HIS A 82 0.74 2.69 -8.67
CA HIS A 82 2.12 2.52 -9.15
C HIS A 82 3.03 3.66 -8.71
N LYS A 83 4.31 3.38 -8.42
CA LYS A 83 5.36 4.36 -8.06
C LYS A 83 5.01 5.23 -6.85
N VAL A 84 4.21 4.72 -5.92
CA VAL A 84 3.89 5.42 -4.68
C VAL A 84 5.04 5.25 -3.68
N MET A 85 5.33 6.32 -2.92
CA MET A 85 6.18 6.28 -1.74
C MET A 85 5.31 6.40 -0.49
N LEU A 86 5.34 5.37 0.37
CA LEU A 86 4.78 5.45 1.72
C LEU A 86 5.92 5.37 2.73
N HIS A 87 5.97 6.34 3.65
CA HIS A 87 7.02 6.40 4.66
C HIS A 87 6.41 6.68 6.04
N GLY A 88 6.49 5.69 6.96
CA GLY A 88 6.05 5.83 8.35
C GLY A 88 4.64 6.38 8.55
N CYS A 89 3.67 5.97 7.74
CA CYS A 89 2.33 6.54 7.70
C CYS A 89 1.22 5.50 7.92
N THR A 90 0.00 5.99 8.11
CA THR A 90 -1.19 5.14 8.24
C THR A 90 -2.19 5.43 7.12
N ILE A 91 -2.60 4.39 6.41
CA ILE A 91 -3.64 4.45 5.38
C ILE A 91 -4.85 3.65 5.87
N GLY A 92 -5.99 4.30 6.02
CA GLY A 92 -7.24 3.68 6.46
C GLY A 92 -7.85 2.74 5.42
N ASP A 93 -8.69 1.82 5.89
CA ASP A 93 -9.34 0.79 5.09
C ASP A 93 -10.04 1.36 3.84
N GLU A 94 -10.08 0.58 2.76
CA GLU A 94 -10.82 0.87 1.53
C GLU A 94 -10.42 2.20 0.85
N SER A 95 -9.21 2.71 1.14
CA SER A 95 -8.68 3.93 0.53
C SER A 95 -7.86 3.62 -0.74
N LEU A 96 -7.70 4.63 -1.59
CA LEU A 96 -6.85 4.55 -2.76
C LEU A 96 -5.80 5.66 -2.73
N ILE A 97 -4.54 5.27 -2.87
CA ILE A 97 -3.41 6.18 -3.03
C ILE A 97 -3.04 6.22 -4.50
N GLY A 98 -3.20 7.38 -5.12
CA GLY A 98 -3.01 7.57 -6.56
C GLY A 98 -1.55 7.42 -7.00
N ILE A 99 -1.36 7.14 -8.28
CA ILE A 99 -0.07 6.89 -8.92
C ILE A 99 0.93 8.01 -8.59
N GLY A 100 2.14 7.63 -8.15
CA GLY A 100 3.23 8.56 -7.87
C GLY A 100 3.03 9.48 -6.67
N ALA A 101 2.01 9.25 -5.84
CA ALA A 101 1.82 10.01 -4.60
C ALA A 101 2.91 9.68 -3.58
N VAL A 102 3.21 10.66 -2.71
CA VAL A 102 4.17 10.55 -1.61
C VAL A 102 3.43 10.84 -0.31
N VAL A 103 3.53 9.92 0.67
CA VAL A 103 2.93 10.08 2.01
C VAL A 103 4.02 9.89 3.05
N LEU A 104 4.27 10.94 3.86
CA LEU A 104 5.42 11.02 4.76
C LEU A 104 5.06 10.65 6.22
N ASN A 105 6.10 10.63 7.07
CA ASN A 105 6.05 10.19 8.47
C ASN A 105 4.89 10.79 9.27
N GLY A 106 4.22 9.93 10.05
CA GLY A 106 3.14 10.34 10.95
C GLY A 106 1.85 10.79 10.24
N ALA A 107 1.83 10.81 8.90
CA ALA A 107 0.62 11.15 8.17
C ALA A 107 -0.44 10.07 8.34
N ARG A 108 -1.72 10.49 8.43
CA ARG A 108 -2.87 9.59 8.55
C ARG A 108 -3.92 9.91 7.50
N ILE A 109 -4.16 8.97 6.63
CA ILE A 109 -5.27 9.00 5.67
C ILE A 109 -6.41 8.19 6.29
N GLY A 110 -7.60 8.78 6.40
CA GLY A 110 -8.79 8.10 6.90
C GLY A 110 -9.25 6.96 5.99
N LYS A 111 -10.37 6.33 6.36
CA LYS A 111 -11.00 5.27 5.55
C LYS A 111 -11.72 5.85 4.34
N ASN A 112 -11.89 5.03 3.30
CA ASN A 112 -12.63 5.43 2.10
C ASN A 112 -12.12 6.74 1.47
N CYS A 113 -10.82 7.01 1.54
CA CYS A 113 -10.21 8.22 0.98
C CYS A 113 -9.62 7.94 -0.41
N LEU A 114 -9.63 8.98 -1.25
CA LEU A 114 -8.90 9.02 -2.52
C LEU A 114 -7.80 10.07 -2.45
N VAL A 115 -6.55 9.63 -2.45
CA VAL A 115 -5.39 10.50 -2.64
C VAL A 115 -5.09 10.55 -4.13
N GLY A 116 -5.10 11.75 -4.71
CA GLY A 116 -4.88 11.95 -6.15
C GLY A 116 -3.45 11.60 -6.58
N ALA A 117 -3.29 11.29 -7.87
CA ALA A 117 -1.97 11.01 -8.43
C ALA A 117 -1.00 12.19 -8.23
N GLY A 118 0.27 11.88 -7.91
CA GLY A 118 1.32 12.89 -7.68
C GLY A 118 1.10 13.76 -6.44
N ALA A 119 0.14 13.46 -5.57
CA ALA A 119 -0.07 14.23 -4.35
C ALA A 119 1.09 14.07 -3.36
N LEU A 120 1.46 15.17 -2.66
CA LEU A 120 2.44 15.17 -1.59
C LEU A 120 1.76 15.39 -0.25
N VAL A 121 1.60 14.32 0.52
CA VAL A 121 1.11 14.38 1.91
C VAL A 121 2.31 14.56 2.84
N THR A 122 2.44 15.73 3.41
CA THR A 122 3.54 16.08 4.31
C THR A 122 3.39 15.44 5.68
N GLU A 123 4.48 15.41 6.44
CA GLU A 123 4.56 14.79 7.77
C GLU A 123 3.45 15.25 8.72
N GLY A 124 2.95 14.30 9.51
CA GLY A 124 1.96 14.53 10.57
C GLY A 124 0.57 14.98 10.10
N LYS A 125 0.33 15.10 8.78
CA LYS A 125 -0.99 15.49 8.26
C LYS A 125 -2.02 14.40 8.51
N GLN A 126 -3.24 14.84 8.90
CA GLN A 126 -4.37 13.96 9.15
C GLN A 126 -5.54 14.35 8.27
N PHE A 127 -6.14 13.38 7.63
CA PHE A 127 -7.27 13.56 6.73
C PHE A 127 -8.44 12.69 7.19
N PRO A 128 -9.66 13.26 7.32
CA PRO A 128 -10.84 12.52 7.75
C PRO A 128 -11.30 11.51 6.71
N ASP A 129 -12.10 10.55 7.16
CA ASP A 129 -12.70 9.52 6.31
C ASP A 129 -13.47 10.13 5.12
N GLY A 130 -13.54 9.42 3.99
CA GLY A 130 -14.29 9.80 2.81
C GLY A 130 -13.73 10.99 2.02
N SER A 131 -12.50 11.42 2.29
CA SER A 131 -11.91 12.62 1.68
C SER A 131 -11.32 12.37 0.29
N MET A 132 -11.55 13.32 -0.63
CA MET A 132 -10.73 13.49 -1.82
C MET A 132 -9.58 14.44 -1.51
N ILE A 133 -8.34 13.95 -1.64
CA ILE A 133 -7.10 14.62 -1.21
C ILE A 133 -6.21 14.79 -2.43
N VAL A 134 -5.84 16.03 -2.80
CA VAL A 134 -5.02 16.31 -3.98
C VAL A 134 -4.02 17.43 -3.73
N GLY A 135 -2.98 17.49 -4.55
CA GLY A 135 -2.02 18.60 -4.61
C GLY A 135 -0.69 18.32 -3.90
N ALA A 136 0.22 19.27 -4.03
CA ALA A 136 1.53 19.28 -3.39
C ALA A 136 1.82 20.70 -2.84
N PRO A 137 1.64 20.94 -1.54
CA PRO A 137 1.20 20.01 -0.50
C PRO A 137 -0.28 19.65 -0.61
N ALA A 138 -0.61 18.40 -0.27
CA ALA A 138 -1.97 17.84 -0.43
C ALA A 138 -2.98 18.46 0.55
N ARG A 139 -4.22 18.61 0.07
CA ARG A 139 -5.36 19.13 0.83
C ARG A 139 -6.64 18.39 0.47
N VAL A 140 -7.60 18.38 1.41
CA VAL A 140 -8.97 17.93 1.12
C VAL A 140 -9.62 18.95 0.18
N VAL A 141 -10.16 18.47 -0.93
CA VAL A 141 -10.91 19.33 -1.87
C VAL A 141 -12.42 19.10 -1.78
N ARG A 142 -12.85 17.91 -1.39
CA ARG A 142 -14.27 17.56 -1.13
C ARG A 142 -14.40 16.19 -0.47
N GLN A 143 -15.62 15.84 -0.09
CA GLN A 143 -15.95 14.46 0.27
C GLN A 143 -16.24 13.63 -0.98
N LEU A 144 -15.97 12.32 -0.90
CA LEU A 144 -16.35 11.37 -1.94
C LEU A 144 -17.85 11.05 -1.86
N THR A 145 -18.46 10.78 -3.02
CA THR A 145 -19.82 10.23 -3.06
C THR A 145 -19.82 8.73 -2.73
N PRO A 146 -20.98 8.15 -2.34
CA PRO A 146 -21.10 6.72 -2.11
C PRO A 146 -20.65 5.87 -3.32
N GLU A 147 -20.95 6.32 -4.55
CA GLU A 147 -20.58 5.65 -5.79
C GLU A 147 -19.07 5.66 -6.00
N GLN A 148 -18.40 6.77 -5.65
CA GLN A 148 -16.94 6.86 -5.71
C GLN A 148 -16.28 5.94 -4.70
N ILE A 149 -16.80 5.86 -3.47
CA ILE A 149 -16.32 4.92 -2.44
C ILE A 149 -16.48 3.47 -2.92
N GLU A 150 -17.63 3.12 -3.52
CA GLU A 150 -17.81 1.79 -4.09
C GLU A 150 -16.79 1.51 -5.22
N GLY A 151 -16.45 2.51 -6.03
CA GLY A 151 -15.37 2.42 -7.02
C GLY A 151 -14.00 2.07 -6.40
N LEU A 152 -13.68 2.60 -5.21
CA LEU A 152 -12.45 2.24 -4.48
C LEU A 152 -12.45 0.75 -4.08
N ARG A 153 -13.57 0.27 -3.55
CA ARG A 153 -13.75 -1.15 -3.20
C ARG A 153 -13.61 -2.08 -4.40
N GLN A 154 -14.19 -1.68 -5.55
CA GLN A 154 -14.06 -2.44 -6.79
C GLN A 154 -12.62 -2.51 -7.28
N SER A 155 -11.85 -1.43 -7.13
CA SER A 155 -10.41 -1.42 -7.43
C SER A 155 -9.66 -2.46 -6.61
N ALA A 156 -9.87 -2.52 -5.31
CA ALA A 156 -9.22 -3.51 -4.44
C ALA A 156 -9.62 -4.96 -4.83
N ARG A 157 -10.92 -5.22 -5.04
CA ARG A 157 -11.40 -6.54 -5.49
C ARG A 157 -10.78 -6.96 -6.82
N HIS A 158 -10.68 -6.06 -7.79
CA HIS A 158 -10.03 -6.32 -9.06
C HIS A 158 -8.57 -6.78 -8.89
N TYR A 159 -7.82 -6.17 -7.96
CA TYR A 159 -6.44 -6.56 -7.70
C TYR A 159 -6.31 -7.88 -6.94
N ILE A 160 -7.25 -8.25 -6.08
CA ILE A 160 -7.33 -9.60 -5.50
C ILE A 160 -7.46 -10.65 -6.61
N ASP A 161 -8.41 -10.46 -7.52
CA ASP A 161 -8.63 -11.38 -8.63
C ASP A 161 -7.43 -11.42 -9.58
N ASN A 162 -6.82 -10.27 -9.83
CA ASN A 162 -5.61 -10.18 -10.65
C ASN A 162 -4.43 -10.93 -10.01
N ALA A 163 -4.20 -10.78 -8.73
CA ALA A 163 -3.14 -11.50 -8.02
C ALA A 163 -3.33 -13.02 -8.09
N ARG A 164 -4.58 -13.50 -7.93
CA ARG A 164 -4.94 -14.91 -8.10
C ARG A 164 -4.67 -15.40 -9.52
N ARG A 165 -5.04 -14.60 -10.54
CA ARG A 165 -4.76 -14.90 -11.95
C ARG A 165 -3.25 -14.98 -12.23
N PHE A 166 -2.46 -14.03 -11.73
CA PHE A 166 -1.01 -14.03 -11.91
C PHE A 166 -0.35 -15.22 -11.21
N ARG A 167 -0.78 -15.54 -9.98
CA ARG A 167 -0.30 -16.72 -9.27
C ARG A 167 -0.53 -18.01 -10.07
N ALA A 168 -1.70 -18.16 -10.71
CA ALA A 168 -2.06 -19.36 -11.44
C ALA A 168 -1.45 -19.44 -12.84
N GLY A 169 -1.29 -18.30 -13.53
CA GLY A 169 -1.04 -18.28 -14.97
C GLY A 169 0.26 -17.64 -15.43
N LEU A 170 0.95 -16.87 -14.57
CA LEU A 170 2.20 -16.21 -14.97
C LEU A 170 3.32 -17.25 -15.14
N LYS A 171 3.95 -17.25 -16.32
CA LYS A 171 5.09 -18.12 -16.63
C LYS A 171 6.25 -17.27 -17.14
N ARG A 172 7.40 -17.43 -16.52
CA ARG A 172 8.66 -16.87 -17.04
C ARG A 172 9.07 -17.64 -18.30
N LEU A 173 9.40 -16.93 -19.38
CA LEU A 173 9.77 -17.54 -20.67
C LEU A 173 11.28 -17.55 -20.93
N ALA A 174 12.06 -16.70 -20.22
CA ALA A 174 13.52 -16.63 -20.35
C ALA A 174 14.14 -16.12 -19.05
#